data_f5867db07e4e9c95752a0939af327ae2
#
_entry.id   f5867db07e4e9c95752a0939af327ae2
#
_cell.length_a   1.000
_cell.length_b   1.000
_cell.length_c   1.000
_cell.angle_alpha   90.00
_cell.angle_beta   90.00
_cell.angle_gamma   90.00
#
_symmetry.space_group_name_H-M   'P 1'
#
loop_
_entity.id
_entity.type
_entity.pdbx_description
1 polymer ?
#
loop_
_entity_poly.entity_id
_entity_poly.type
_entity_poly.pdbx_seq_one_letter_code
_entity_poly.pdbx_strand_id
1 'polypeptide(L)'
;MRNGIIMLKVVEAFSGIGAQKQALEKLNIEHEIINTIEWDINAIYAYDIMHHNDNSPSKLSKHEIIERLANVTLSPDGKKPFSDNGLYRIKEEKLQKLYAAIRRNNNLCDITQVSGDMIPDDTDLLTYSFPCQD
;
A
#
# COMPACT_ATOMS: atom_id res chain seq x y z
N MET A 1 11.87 -22.42 4.62
CA MET A 1 10.70 -23.32 4.56
C MET A 1 10.22 -23.63 5.97
N ARG A 2 8.93 -23.59 6.19
CA ARG A 2 8.33 -23.98 7.47
C ARG A 2 7.61 -25.32 7.25
N ASN A 3 8.05 -26.40 7.90
CA ASN A 3 7.45 -27.75 7.77
C ASN A 3 7.31 -28.22 6.31
N GLY A 4 8.29 -27.92 5.44
CA GLY A 4 8.24 -28.24 4.04
C GLY A 4 7.35 -27.33 3.18
N ILE A 5 6.69 -26.34 3.81
CA ILE A 5 5.84 -25.37 3.10
C ILE A 5 6.69 -24.16 2.71
N ILE A 6 6.63 -23.79 1.44
CA ILE A 6 7.31 -22.58 0.94
C ILE A 6 6.38 -21.40 1.14
N MET A 7 6.84 -20.40 1.92
CA MET A 7 6.16 -19.12 2.08
C MET A 7 6.69 -18.16 1.02
N LEU A 8 5.86 -17.80 0.06
CA LEU A 8 6.25 -16.83 -0.97
C LEU A 8 6.27 -15.42 -0.38
N LYS A 9 7.34 -14.70 -0.62
CA LYS A 9 7.45 -13.28 -0.30
C LYS A 9 7.04 -12.48 -1.52
N VAL A 10 5.97 -11.72 -1.38
CA VAL A 10 5.27 -11.10 -2.50
C VAL A 10 5.34 -9.57 -2.39
N VAL A 11 5.69 -8.93 -3.50
CA VAL A 11 5.50 -7.49 -3.67
C VAL A 11 4.32 -7.29 -4.61
N GLU A 12 3.30 -6.59 -4.16
CA GLU A 12 2.06 -6.38 -4.90
C GLU A 12 2.03 -4.96 -5.47
N ALA A 13 2.41 -4.82 -6.74
CA ALA A 13 2.40 -3.53 -7.42
C ALA A 13 1.00 -3.25 -8.00
N PHE A 14 0.58 -2.00 -7.94
CA PHE A 14 -0.79 -1.59 -8.29
C PHE A 14 -1.80 -2.44 -7.52
N SER A 15 -1.58 -2.55 -6.21
CA SER A 15 -2.30 -3.50 -5.37
C SER A 15 -3.82 -3.28 -5.36
N GLY A 16 -4.26 -2.04 -5.56
CA GLY A 16 -5.69 -1.73 -5.49
C GLY A 16 -6.29 -2.21 -4.18
N ILE A 17 -7.30 -3.04 -4.29
CA ILE A 17 -7.95 -3.68 -3.13
C ILE A 17 -7.39 -5.08 -2.84
N GLY A 18 -6.31 -5.48 -3.50
CA GLY A 18 -5.63 -6.74 -3.21
C GLY A 18 -6.19 -7.95 -3.92
N ALA A 19 -6.58 -7.82 -5.18
CA ALA A 19 -7.12 -8.94 -5.95
C ALA A 19 -6.10 -10.08 -6.13
N GLN A 20 -4.83 -9.76 -6.32
CA GLN A 20 -3.77 -10.75 -6.46
C GLN A 20 -3.54 -11.50 -5.14
N LYS A 21 -3.51 -10.77 -4.01
CA LYS A 21 -3.43 -11.38 -2.68
C LYS A 21 -4.60 -12.32 -2.46
N GLN A 22 -5.81 -11.90 -2.80
CA GLN A 22 -7.01 -12.73 -2.66
C GLN A 22 -6.93 -13.98 -3.53
N ALA A 23 -6.37 -13.89 -4.73
CA ALA A 23 -6.16 -15.04 -5.60
C ALA A 23 -5.22 -16.07 -4.97
N LEU A 24 -4.11 -15.60 -4.37
CA LEU A 24 -3.19 -16.49 -3.66
C LEU A 24 -3.87 -17.19 -2.48
N GLU A 25 -4.71 -16.49 -1.75
CA GLU A 25 -5.50 -17.05 -0.63
C GLU A 25 -6.46 -18.14 -1.13
N LYS A 26 -7.18 -17.88 -2.22
CA LYS A 26 -8.12 -18.84 -2.79
C LYS A 26 -7.44 -20.08 -3.33
N LEU A 27 -6.21 -19.97 -3.78
CA LEU A 27 -5.41 -21.09 -4.27
C LEU A 27 -4.67 -21.81 -3.15
N ASN A 28 -4.84 -21.39 -1.90
CA ASN A 28 -4.14 -21.93 -0.73
C ASN A 28 -2.62 -21.89 -0.87
N ILE A 29 -2.09 -20.84 -1.50
CA ILE A 29 -0.66 -20.63 -1.62
C ILE A 29 -0.18 -19.82 -0.41
N GLU A 30 0.71 -20.42 0.39
CA GLU A 30 1.31 -19.71 1.54
C GLU A 30 2.12 -18.52 1.04
N HIS A 31 1.80 -17.33 1.55
CA HIS A 31 2.41 -16.09 1.10
C HIS A 31 2.43 -15.03 2.20
N GLU A 32 3.33 -14.09 2.03
CA GLU A 32 3.44 -12.90 2.85
C GLU A 32 3.57 -11.71 1.90
N ILE A 33 2.70 -10.72 2.01
CA ILE A 33 2.85 -9.47 1.26
C ILE A 33 3.84 -8.60 2.02
N ILE A 34 5.04 -8.46 1.47
CA ILE A 34 6.12 -7.70 2.13
C ILE A 34 6.08 -6.21 1.79
N ASN A 35 5.58 -5.87 0.60
CA ASN A 35 5.33 -4.48 0.20
C ASN A 35 4.12 -4.42 -0.70
N THR A 36 3.43 -3.29 -0.65
CA THR A 36 2.47 -2.89 -1.68
C THR A 36 3.01 -1.66 -2.39
N ILE A 37 2.51 -1.40 -3.59
CA ILE A 37 2.80 -0.15 -4.32
C ILE A 37 1.46 0.35 -4.85
N GLU A 38 0.86 1.28 -4.12
CA GLU A 38 -0.44 1.86 -4.42
C GLU A 38 -0.50 3.31 -3.95
N TRP A 39 -0.86 4.21 -4.84
CA TRP A 39 -0.90 5.64 -4.51
C TRP A 39 -2.31 6.20 -4.30
N ASP A 40 -3.35 5.48 -4.75
CA ASP A 40 -4.74 5.91 -4.56
C ASP A 40 -5.15 5.72 -3.09
N ILE A 41 -5.46 6.81 -2.41
CA ILE A 41 -5.78 6.75 -0.99
C ILE A 41 -7.02 5.91 -0.69
N ASN A 42 -7.99 5.88 -1.60
CA ASN A 42 -9.21 5.08 -1.41
C ASN A 42 -8.90 3.59 -1.47
N ALA A 43 -8.03 3.20 -2.41
CA ALA A 43 -7.56 1.82 -2.50
C ALA A 43 -6.73 1.43 -1.27
N ILE A 44 -5.88 2.34 -0.78
CA ILE A 44 -5.06 2.10 0.41
C ILE A 44 -5.96 1.82 1.62
N TYR A 45 -7.00 2.61 1.84
CA TYR A 45 -7.97 2.36 2.93
C TYR A 45 -8.68 1.03 2.78
N ALA A 46 -9.20 0.74 1.58
CA ALA A 46 -9.94 -0.48 1.34
C ALA A 46 -9.07 -1.72 1.54
N TYR A 47 -7.84 -1.70 1.03
CA TYR A 47 -6.89 -2.79 1.21
C TYR A 47 -6.65 -3.09 2.69
N ASP A 48 -6.41 -2.06 3.48
CA ASP A 48 -6.12 -2.19 4.90
C ASP A 48 -7.28 -2.85 5.66
N ILE A 49 -8.50 -2.41 5.39
CA ILE A 49 -9.70 -2.98 6.01
C ILE A 49 -9.90 -4.44 5.57
N MET A 50 -9.77 -4.70 4.28
CA MET A 50 -10.07 -6.03 3.72
C MET A 50 -9.06 -7.11 4.15
N HIS A 51 -7.78 -6.75 4.24
CA HIS A 51 -6.72 -7.74 4.44
C HIS A 51 -6.17 -7.79 5.86
N HIS A 52 -6.42 -6.78 6.67
CA HIS A 52 -5.97 -6.78 8.07
C HIS A 52 -7.13 -6.73 9.06
N ASN A 53 -8.34 -6.50 8.59
CA ASN A 53 -9.50 -6.26 9.44
C ASN A 53 -9.18 -5.22 10.52
N ASP A 54 -8.38 -4.26 10.15
CA ASP A 54 -7.84 -3.24 11.05
C ASP A 54 -7.83 -1.91 10.31
N ASN A 55 -8.18 -0.86 11.00
CA ASN A 55 -8.13 0.49 10.48
C ASN A 55 -7.72 1.45 11.60
N SER A 56 -6.92 0.93 12.53
CA SER A 56 -6.44 1.71 13.67
C SER A 56 -5.60 2.89 13.17
N PRO A 57 -5.88 4.10 13.65
CA PRO A 57 -5.15 5.28 13.22
C PRO A 57 -3.76 5.36 13.85
N SER A 58 -2.86 6.07 13.19
CA SER A 58 -1.60 6.50 13.77
C SER A 58 -1.89 7.48 14.93
N LYS A 59 -0.97 7.53 15.88
CA LYS A 59 -1.04 8.50 17.00
C LYS A 59 -0.36 9.83 16.66
N LEU A 60 0.23 9.94 15.47
CA LEU A 60 0.90 11.17 15.05
C LEU A 60 -0.12 12.26 14.72
N SER A 61 0.27 13.51 14.92
CA SER A 61 -0.54 14.65 14.51
C SER A 61 -0.58 14.76 12.98
N LYS A 62 -1.56 15.49 12.48
CA LYS A 62 -1.67 15.80 11.06
C LYS A 62 -0.39 16.43 10.52
N HIS A 63 0.18 17.40 11.25
CA HIS A 63 1.40 18.07 10.85
C HIS A 63 2.58 17.11 10.73
N GLU A 64 2.77 16.25 11.71
CA GLU A 64 3.83 15.24 11.71
C GLU A 64 3.68 14.26 10.54
N ILE A 65 2.45 13.83 10.24
CA ILE A 65 2.16 12.93 9.13
C ILE A 65 2.51 13.60 7.80
N ILE A 66 2.10 14.84 7.61
CA ILE A 66 2.37 15.57 6.37
C ILE A 66 3.88 15.77 6.18
N GLU A 67 4.61 16.05 7.24
CA GLU A 67 6.08 16.11 7.18
C GLU A 67 6.68 14.77 6.72
N ARG A 68 6.19 13.66 7.27
CA ARG A 68 6.69 12.32 6.90
C ARG A 68 6.34 11.92 5.48
N LEU A 69 5.24 12.45 4.95
CA LEU A 69 4.78 12.19 3.59
C LEU A 69 5.27 13.23 2.58
N ALA A 70 6.14 14.15 2.97
CA ALA A 70 6.56 15.27 2.13
C ALA A 70 7.16 14.85 0.79
N ASN A 71 7.85 13.70 0.73
CA ASN A 71 8.47 13.18 -0.47
C ASN A 71 7.70 12.00 -1.08
N VAL A 72 6.48 11.77 -0.60
CA VAL A 72 5.62 10.67 -1.07
C VAL A 72 4.50 11.25 -1.93
N THR A 73 4.35 10.74 -3.13
CA THR A 73 3.28 11.16 -4.02
C THR A 73 2.08 10.25 -3.84
N LEU A 74 0.96 10.83 -3.43
CA LEU A 74 -0.32 10.16 -3.27
C LEU A 74 -1.34 10.76 -4.23
N SER A 75 -2.40 10.02 -4.49
CA SER A 75 -3.48 10.42 -5.39
C SER A 75 -4.83 10.35 -4.68
N PRO A 76 -5.70 11.36 -4.89
CA PRO A 76 -7.06 11.32 -4.38
C PRO A 76 -8.00 10.42 -5.18
N ASP A 77 -7.63 10.06 -6.41
CA ASP A 77 -8.52 9.36 -7.36
C ASP A 77 -7.81 8.28 -8.20
N GLY A 78 -6.54 8.02 -7.92
CA GLY A 78 -5.74 7.05 -8.69
C GLY A 78 -5.29 7.52 -10.08
N LYS A 79 -5.66 8.72 -10.49
CA LYS A 79 -5.39 9.22 -11.85
C LYS A 79 -4.35 10.32 -11.87
N LYS A 80 -4.37 11.19 -10.90
CA LYS A 80 -3.43 12.31 -10.80
C LYS A 80 -3.06 12.55 -9.34
N PRO A 81 -1.89 13.14 -9.09
CA PRO A 81 -1.45 13.37 -7.71
C PRO A 81 -2.29 14.45 -7.04
N PHE A 82 -2.23 14.47 -5.70
CA PHE A 82 -2.76 15.58 -4.95
C PHE A 82 -2.12 16.90 -5.41
N SER A 83 -2.92 17.96 -5.45
CA SER A 83 -2.42 19.32 -5.63
C SER A 83 -1.57 19.72 -4.43
N ASP A 84 -0.80 20.79 -4.58
CA ASP A 84 -0.02 21.37 -3.48
C ASP A 84 -0.92 21.60 -2.26
N ASN A 85 -0.44 21.15 -1.09
CA ASN A 85 -1.17 21.23 0.16
C ASN A 85 -2.51 20.44 0.19
N GLY A 86 -2.73 19.53 -0.77
CA GLY A 86 -3.95 18.73 -0.83
C GLY A 86 -4.17 17.87 0.41
N LEU A 87 -3.10 17.35 1.00
CA LEU A 87 -3.21 16.53 2.23
C LEU A 87 -3.72 17.33 3.43
N TYR A 88 -3.48 18.65 3.47
CA TYR A 88 -3.97 19.49 4.56
C TYR A 88 -5.50 19.60 4.59
N ARG A 89 -6.16 19.30 3.49
CA ARG A 89 -7.62 19.32 3.39
C ARG A 89 -8.27 18.04 3.95
N ILE A 90 -7.47 17.00 4.17
CA ILE A 90 -7.97 15.75 4.74
C ILE A 90 -8.10 15.93 6.26
N LYS A 91 -9.20 15.43 6.84
CA LYS A 91 -9.40 15.47 8.29
C LYS A 91 -8.29 14.68 8.99
N GLU A 92 -7.87 15.15 10.15
CA GLU A 92 -6.76 14.54 10.91
C GLU A 92 -6.96 13.05 11.14
N GLU A 93 -8.13 12.64 11.62
CA GLU A 93 -8.40 11.23 11.88
C GLU A 93 -8.25 10.38 10.61
N LYS A 94 -8.76 10.88 9.49
CA LYS A 94 -8.67 10.19 8.21
C LYS A 94 -7.21 10.08 7.75
N LEU A 95 -6.44 11.14 7.92
CA LEU A 95 -5.01 11.14 7.57
C LEU A 95 -4.21 10.20 8.48
N GLN A 96 -4.57 10.13 9.76
CA GLN A 96 -3.96 9.19 10.71
C GLN A 96 -4.21 7.74 10.29
N LYS A 97 -5.40 7.42 9.82
CA LYS A 97 -5.73 6.09 9.30
C LYS A 97 -4.97 5.78 8.01
N LEU A 98 -4.87 6.76 7.12
CA LEU A 98 -4.10 6.62 5.87
C LEU A 98 -2.63 6.31 6.16
N TYR A 99 -2.01 7.09 7.02
CA TYR A 99 -0.61 6.89 7.37
C TYR A 99 -0.36 5.52 8.02
N ALA A 100 -1.24 5.12 8.94
CA ALA A 100 -1.16 3.81 9.57
C ALA A 100 -1.27 2.68 8.54
N ALA A 101 -2.18 2.80 7.57
CA ALA A 101 -2.35 1.82 6.49
C ALA A 101 -1.09 1.73 5.61
N ILE A 102 -0.51 2.87 5.25
CA ILE A 102 0.74 2.91 4.48
C ILE A 102 1.86 2.17 5.23
N ARG A 103 2.00 2.43 6.52
CA ARG A 103 3.02 1.81 7.35
C ARG A 103 2.77 0.31 7.55
N ARG A 104 1.52 -0.08 7.79
CA ARG A 104 1.13 -1.47 8.05
C ARG A 104 1.42 -2.37 6.86
N ASN A 105 1.28 -1.84 5.64
CA ASN A 105 1.50 -2.59 4.41
C ASN A 105 2.87 -2.36 3.78
N ASN A 106 3.75 -1.62 4.44
CA ASN A 106 5.03 -1.19 3.85
C ASN A 106 4.82 -0.66 2.43
N ASN A 107 3.82 0.21 2.27
CA ASN A 107 3.40 0.71 0.96
C ASN A 107 4.40 1.74 0.45
N LEU A 108 4.94 1.49 -0.74
CA LEU A 108 5.90 2.38 -1.41
C LEU A 108 5.20 3.46 -2.24
N CYS A 109 3.89 3.42 -2.34
CA CYS A 109 2.97 4.40 -2.91
C CYS A 109 3.12 4.62 -4.41
N ASP A 110 3.95 5.55 -4.86
CA ASP A 110 4.05 5.92 -6.28
C ASP A 110 5.09 5.06 -6.99
N ILE A 111 4.64 4.27 -7.95
CA ILE A 111 5.51 3.38 -8.73
C ILE A 111 6.64 4.14 -9.44
N THR A 112 6.42 5.39 -9.80
CA THR A 112 7.46 6.19 -10.48
C THR A 112 8.60 6.60 -9.55
N GLN A 113 8.38 6.51 -8.24
CA GLN A 113 9.38 6.82 -7.22
C GLN A 113 10.08 5.57 -6.67
N VAL A 114 9.67 4.38 -7.14
CA VAL A 114 10.26 3.12 -6.68
C VAL A 114 11.46 2.77 -7.52
N SER A 115 12.60 2.54 -6.88
CA SER A 115 13.81 2.01 -7.51
C SER A 115 14.00 0.54 -7.12
N GLY A 116 14.77 -0.19 -7.93
CA GLY A 116 14.97 -1.63 -7.70
C GLY A 116 15.55 -1.97 -6.32
N ASP A 117 16.36 -1.08 -5.76
CA ASP A 117 16.97 -1.27 -4.45
C ASP A 117 15.97 -1.14 -3.29
N MET A 118 14.78 -0.59 -3.54
CA MET A 118 13.69 -0.53 -2.55
C MET A 118 12.93 -1.85 -2.45
N ILE A 119 13.06 -2.71 -3.45
CA ILE A 119 12.43 -4.03 -3.47
C ILE A 119 13.35 -5.02 -2.76
N PRO A 120 12.88 -5.73 -1.72
CA PRO A 120 13.73 -6.68 -1.01
C PRO A 120 14.30 -7.77 -1.92
N ASP A 121 15.59 -8.07 -1.74
CA ASP A 121 16.31 -9.07 -2.57
C ASP A 121 15.72 -10.48 -2.44
N ASP A 122 15.05 -10.78 -1.33
CA ASP A 122 14.42 -12.08 -1.10
C ASP A 122 12.97 -12.14 -1.57
N THR A 123 12.54 -11.22 -2.42
CA THR A 123 11.22 -11.25 -3.04
C THR A 123 11.12 -12.43 -3.99
N ASP A 124 10.10 -13.26 -3.78
CA ASP A 124 9.85 -14.44 -4.62
C ASP A 124 8.94 -14.13 -5.80
N LEU A 125 7.98 -13.22 -5.61
CA LEU A 125 6.95 -12.93 -6.61
C LEU A 125 6.63 -11.44 -6.60
N LEU A 126 6.64 -10.86 -7.78
CA LEU A 126 6.12 -9.50 -8.00
C LEU A 126 4.86 -9.62 -8.85
N THR A 127 3.73 -9.23 -8.28
CA THR A 127 2.47 -9.15 -9.03
C THR A 127 2.23 -7.72 -9.47
N TYR A 128 1.60 -7.56 -10.62
CA TYR A 128 1.14 -6.25 -11.05
C TYR A 128 -0.02 -6.38 -12.03
N SER A 129 -0.88 -5.38 -12.06
CA SER A 129 -1.89 -5.21 -13.08
C SER A 129 -1.96 -3.73 -13.43
N PHE A 130 -1.93 -3.42 -14.71
CA PHE A 130 -2.05 -2.02 -15.12
C PHE A 130 -3.46 -1.52 -14.79
N PRO A 131 -3.60 -0.32 -14.24
CA PRO A 131 -4.91 0.26 -14.05
C PRO A 131 -5.60 0.45 -15.39
N CYS A 132 -6.86 -0.03 -15.48
CA CYS A 132 -7.68 0.23 -16.65
C CYS A 132 -8.07 1.70 -16.65
N GLN A 133 -7.63 2.42 -17.67
CA GLN A 133 -8.03 3.80 -17.86
C GLN A 133 -8.98 3.85 -19.05
N ASP A 134 -10.22 4.16 -18.76
CA ASP A 134 -11.20 4.47 -19.80
C ASP A 134 -11.10 5.93 -20.18
#